data_8a3c815b41ab7fb781ffd0d058e237d9
#
_entry.id   8a3c815b41ab7fb781ffd0d058e237d9
#
_cell.length_a   1.000
_cell.length_b   1.000
_cell.length_c   1.000
_cell.angle_alpha   90.00
_cell.angle_beta   90.00
_cell.angle_gamma   90.00
#
_symmetry.space_group_name_H-M   'P 1'
#
loop_
_entity.id
_entity.type
_entity.pdbx_description
1 polymer ?
#
loop_
_entity_poly.entity_id
_entity_poly.type
_entity_poly.pdbx_seq_one_letter_code
_entity_poly.pdbx_strand_id
1 'polypeptide(L)'
;AVGTTSVRTLESLYHIGVTLLNNPDATEEDLHVKQWQPYEMTPETAATPAVDALQAIIAYLDRHHMETLHTSTQIIIAPGYEYRIVKAMVTNFHQPQSTLLLLVSAFLHGDWRKIYDYALAHDFRFLSYGDSSLLIP
;
A
#
# COMPACT_ATOMS: atom_id res chain seq x y z
N ALA A 1 -5.79 5.79 -6.30
CA ALA A 1 -5.59 4.40 -6.73
C ALA A 1 -6.92 3.71 -6.93
N VAL A 2 -7.02 2.86 -7.93
CA VAL A 2 -8.21 2.07 -8.22
C VAL A 2 -7.90 0.59 -7.94
N GLY A 3 -8.60 0.02 -6.96
CA GLY A 3 -8.42 -1.36 -6.54
C GLY A 3 -7.32 -1.56 -5.48
N THR A 4 -7.51 -2.57 -4.66
CA THR A 4 -6.60 -2.86 -3.53
C THR A 4 -5.24 -3.38 -3.99
N THR A 5 -5.17 -4.07 -5.13
CA THR A 5 -3.91 -4.51 -5.73
C THR A 5 -3.03 -3.32 -6.12
N SER A 6 -3.63 -2.31 -6.74
CA SER A 6 -2.90 -1.07 -7.08
C SER A 6 -2.42 -0.34 -5.83
N VAL A 7 -3.24 -0.27 -4.79
CA VAL A 7 -2.87 0.31 -3.50
C VAL A 7 -1.65 -0.40 -2.92
N ARG A 8 -1.68 -1.73 -2.85
CA ARG A 8 -0.57 -2.51 -2.32
C ARG A 8 0.71 -2.36 -3.15
N THR A 9 0.58 -2.30 -4.46
CA THR A 9 1.72 -2.08 -5.36
C THR A 9 2.35 -0.72 -5.13
N LEU A 10 1.56 0.35 -5.10
CA LEU A 10 2.06 1.70 -4.89
C LEU A 10 2.73 1.87 -3.53
N GLU A 11 2.12 1.37 -2.47
CA GLU A 11 2.71 1.44 -1.13
C GLU A 11 3.97 0.58 -1.02
N SER A 12 4.02 -0.56 -1.72
CA SER A 12 5.23 -1.39 -1.78
C SER A 12 6.41 -0.67 -2.43
N LEU A 13 6.17 0.22 -3.41
CA LEU A 13 7.23 1.02 -4.01
C LEU A 13 7.94 1.89 -2.98
N TYR A 14 7.21 2.46 -2.03
CA TYR A 14 7.82 3.20 -0.94
C TYR A 14 8.82 2.32 -0.15
N HIS A 15 8.41 1.12 0.22
CA HIS A 15 9.26 0.21 1.00
C HIS A 15 10.46 -0.31 0.20
N ILE A 16 10.30 -0.52 -1.09
CA ILE A 16 11.41 -0.86 -1.99
C ILE A 16 12.42 0.29 -2.01
N GLY A 17 11.96 1.52 -2.15
CA GLY A 17 12.81 2.71 -2.14
C GLY A 17 13.56 2.89 -0.82
N VAL A 18 12.91 2.64 0.30
CA VAL A 18 13.53 2.69 1.62
C VAL A 18 14.64 1.63 1.74
N THR A 19 14.40 0.42 1.24
CA THR A 19 15.42 -0.64 1.22
C THR A 19 16.63 -0.19 0.40
N LEU A 20 16.43 0.43 -0.75
CA LEU A 20 17.52 0.93 -1.60
C LEU A 20 18.30 2.09 -0.98
N LEU A 21 17.64 2.96 -0.21
CA LEU A 21 18.34 4.03 0.52
C LEU A 21 19.27 3.46 1.59
N ASN A 22 18.90 2.36 2.22
CA ASN A 22 19.71 1.69 3.24
C ASN A 22 20.74 0.74 2.63
N ASN A 23 20.47 0.19 1.46
CA ASN A 23 21.36 -0.72 0.73
C ASN A 23 21.28 -0.48 -0.77
N PRO A 24 22.04 0.48 -1.32
CA PRO A 24 22.01 0.81 -2.75
C PRO A 24 22.41 -0.34 -3.67
N ASP A 25 23.12 -1.33 -3.17
CA ASP A 25 23.59 -2.49 -3.92
C ASP A 25 22.69 -3.73 -3.77
N ALA A 26 21.47 -3.54 -3.23
CA ALA A 26 20.50 -4.63 -3.08
C ALA A 26 20.17 -5.27 -4.44
N THR A 27 20.01 -6.60 -4.45
CA THR A 27 19.52 -7.34 -5.61
C THR A 27 18.01 -7.23 -5.71
N GLU A 28 17.42 -7.61 -6.85
CA GLU A 28 15.97 -7.62 -7.00
C GLU A 28 15.27 -8.53 -5.98
N GLU A 29 15.93 -9.63 -5.59
CA GLU A 29 15.43 -10.50 -4.51
C GLU A 29 15.42 -9.79 -3.14
N ASP A 30 16.44 -8.98 -2.87
CA ASP A 30 16.53 -8.21 -1.62
C ASP A 30 15.46 -7.11 -1.54
N LEU A 31 14.90 -6.71 -2.67
CA LEU A 31 13.85 -5.70 -2.76
C LEU A 31 12.46 -6.26 -2.51
N HIS A 32 12.31 -7.58 -2.36
CA HIS A 32 11.05 -8.19 -1.99
C HIS A 32 10.51 -7.56 -0.70
N VAL A 33 9.26 -7.07 -0.73
CA VAL A 33 8.61 -6.49 0.45
C VAL A 33 7.98 -7.62 1.27
N LYS A 34 8.51 -7.81 2.47
CA LYS A 34 8.00 -8.82 3.39
C LYS A 34 6.67 -8.41 3.98
N GLN A 35 5.87 -9.41 4.40
CA GLN A 35 4.52 -9.20 4.89
C GLN A 35 4.43 -8.16 6.02
N TRP A 36 5.34 -8.20 6.98
CA TRP A 36 5.34 -7.35 8.17
C TRP A 36 6.41 -6.25 8.14
N GLN A 37 7.12 -6.11 7.03
CA GLN A 37 8.23 -5.16 6.89
C GLN A 37 7.86 -3.72 7.29
N PRO A 38 6.66 -3.19 6.95
CA PRO A 38 6.30 -1.83 7.34
C PRO A 38 6.26 -1.60 8.86
N TYR A 39 6.03 -2.65 9.63
CA TYR A 39 5.86 -2.57 11.09
C TYR A 39 7.16 -2.81 11.85
N GLU A 40 8.21 -3.20 11.16
CA GLU A 40 9.55 -3.45 11.71
C GLU A 40 10.51 -2.29 11.46
N MET A 41 10.03 -1.18 10.89
CA MET A 41 10.85 -0.02 10.58
C MET A 41 11.27 0.72 11.83
N THR A 42 12.54 1.19 11.85
CA THR A 42 13.00 2.11 12.88
C THR A 42 12.32 3.47 12.72
N PRO A 43 12.23 4.31 13.79
CA PRO A 43 11.70 5.66 13.66
C PRO A 43 12.42 6.52 12.61
N GLU A 44 13.72 6.35 12.46
CA GLU A 44 14.53 7.05 11.46
C GLU A 44 14.14 6.63 10.05
N THR A 45 14.00 5.34 9.81
CA THR A 45 13.59 4.79 8.53
C THR A 45 12.14 5.18 8.20
N ALA A 46 11.26 5.15 9.20
CA ALA A 46 9.85 5.54 9.04
C ALA A 46 9.69 7.03 8.71
N ALA A 47 10.66 7.87 9.01
CA ALA A 47 10.66 9.29 8.69
C ALA A 47 11.07 9.59 7.25
N THR A 48 11.47 8.60 6.45
CA THR A 48 11.90 8.79 5.06
C THR A 48 10.76 9.35 4.21
N PRO A 49 10.97 10.51 3.52
CA PRO A 49 9.96 11.04 2.61
C PRO A 49 9.69 10.13 1.42
N ALA A 50 8.45 10.09 0.95
CA ALA A 50 8.08 9.28 -0.22
C ALA A 50 8.85 9.65 -1.48
N VAL A 51 9.13 10.94 -1.68
CA VAL A 51 9.90 11.42 -2.82
C VAL A 51 11.30 10.83 -2.83
N ASP A 52 11.97 10.80 -1.68
CA ASP A 52 13.33 10.24 -1.56
C ASP A 52 13.33 8.74 -1.86
N ALA A 53 12.33 8.01 -1.38
CA ALA A 53 12.19 6.59 -1.68
C ALA A 53 11.99 6.33 -3.17
N LEU A 54 11.12 7.08 -3.83
CA LEU A 54 10.88 6.93 -5.27
C LEU A 54 12.10 7.33 -6.11
N GLN A 55 12.82 8.37 -5.71
CA GLN A 55 14.07 8.77 -6.36
C GLN A 55 15.16 7.70 -6.24
N ALA A 56 15.20 7.00 -5.12
CA ALA A 56 16.12 5.88 -4.93
C ALA A 56 15.85 4.74 -5.93
N ILE A 57 14.59 4.46 -6.24
CA ILE A 57 14.22 3.47 -7.26
C ILE A 57 14.69 3.90 -8.64
N ILE A 58 14.45 5.17 -9.00
CA ILE A 58 14.88 5.72 -10.29
C ILE A 58 16.40 5.66 -10.42
N ALA A 59 17.14 6.06 -9.40
CA ALA A 59 18.60 6.00 -9.41
C ALA A 59 19.12 4.56 -9.54
N TYR A 60 18.46 3.60 -8.91
CA TYR A 60 18.79 2.18 -9.03
C TYR A 60 18.62 1.69 -10.46
N LEU A 61 17.49 2.00 -11.09
CA LEU A 61 17.22 1.62 -12.48
C LEU A 61 18.23 2.25 -13.44
N ASP A 62 18.53 3.52 -13.28
CA ASP A 62 19.51 4.24 -14.13
C ASP A 62 20.92 3.65 -13.98
N ARG A 63 21.34 3.36 -12.76
CA ARG A 63 22.66 2.80 -12.48
C ARG A 63 22.86 1.43 -13.07
N HIS A 64 21.81 0.60 -13.10
CA HIS A 64 21.82 -0.75 -13.66
C HIS A 64 21.37 -0.80 -15.12
N HIS A 65 21.13 0.35 -15.77
CA HIS A 65 20.66 0.44 -17.17
C HIS A 65 19.38 -0.38 -17.41
N MET A 66 18.44 -0.32 -16.45
CA MET A 66 17.18 -1.04 -16.48
C MET A 66 16.02 -0.09 -16.71
N GLU A 67 15.04 -0.51 -17.49
CA GLU A 67 13.77 0.21 -17.69
C GLU A 67 12.65 -0.37 -16.82
N THR A 68 12.83 -1.58 -16.31
CA THR A 68 11.82 -2.32 -15.57
C THR A 68 12.44 -2.93 -14.33
N LEU A 69 11.72 -2.83 -13.21
CA LEU A 69 12.07 -3.46 -11.96
C LEU A 69 11.25 -4.74 -11.79
N HIS A 70 11.92 -5.86 -11.57
CA HIS A 70 11.28 -7.15 -11.29
C HIS A 70 11.49 -7.50 -9.83
N THR A 71 10.41 -7.46 -9.06
CA THR A 71 10.43 -7.86 -7.66
C THR A 71 9.04 -8.31 -7.24
N SER A 72 8.84 -8.57 -5.97
CA SER A 72 7.57 -9.06 -5.44
C SER A 72 7.24 -8.43 -4.10
N THR A 73 5.99 -8.54 -3.69
CA THR A 73 5.54 -8.04 -2.40
C THR A 73 4.58 -9.02 -1.75
N GLN A 74 4.68 -9.13 -0.44
CA GLN A 74 3.72 -9.81 0.43
C GLN A 74 3.13 -8.84 1.45
N ILE A 75 3.24 -7.55 1.20
CA ILE A 75 2.83 -6.52 2.16
C ILE A 75 1.40 -6.76 2.67
N ILE A 76 1.22 -6.65 3.98
CA ILE A 76 -0.10 -6.55 4.60
C ILE A 76 -0.28 -5.12 5.12
N ILE A 77 -1.41 -4.52 4.79
CA ILE A 77 -1.76 -3.18 5.29
C ILE A 77 -2.88 -3.35 6.31
N ALA A 78 -2.56 -3.07 7.55
CA ALA A 78 -3.43 -3.28 8.70
C ALA A 78 -3.57 -1.98 9.51
N PRO A 79 -4.55 -1.87 10.41
CA PRO A 79 -4.68 -0.69 11.26
C PRO A 79 -3.38 -0.32 11.96
N GLY A 80 -3.03 0.96 11.92
CA GLY A 80 -1.75 1.48 12.38
C GLY A 80 -0.75 1.75 11.27
N TYR A 81 -0.99 1.25 10.05
CA TYR A 81 -0.16 1.57 8.89
C TYR A 81 -0.36 3.03 8.47
N GLU A 82 0.73 3.73 8.24
CA GLU A 82 0.73 5.07 7.68
C GLU A 82 0.92 5.01 6.17
N TYR A 83 -0.09 5.43 5.42
CA TYR A 83 -0.02 5.49 3.97
C TYR A 83 0.98 6.55 3.51
N ARG A 84 1.88 6.19 2.59
CA ARG A 84 2.98 7.05 2.14
C ARG A 84 2.73 7.63 0.76
N ILE A 85 2.04 6.91 -0.11
CA ILE A 85 1.85 7.29 -1.52
C ILE A 85 0.37 7.51 -1.81
N VAL A 86 -0.48 6.57 -1.42
CA VAL A 86 -1.92 6.63 -1.74
C VAL A 86 -2.63 7.64 -0.85
N LYS A 87 -3.32 8.60 -1.47
CA LYS A 87 -4.07 9.67 -0.79
C LYS A 87 -5.58 9.53 -0.95
N ALA A 88 -6.02 8.78 -1.94
CA ALA A 88 -7.44 8.44 -2.17
C ALA A 88 -7.50 7.12 -2.90
N MET A 89 -8.56 6.36 -2.69
CA MET A 89 -8.72 5.07 -3.37
C MET A 89 -10.17 4.83 -3.77
N VAL A 90 -10.34 4.11 -4.88
CA VAL A 90 -11.61 3.55 -5.31
C VAL A 90 -11.54 2.04 -5.12
N THR A 91 -12.48 1.50 -4.37
CA THR A 91 -12.49 0.07 -4.08
C THR A 91 -13.91 -0.46 -3.94
N ASN A 92 -14.08 -1.76 -4.14
CA ASN A 92 -15.33 -2.44 -3.86
C ASN A 92 -15.53 -2.57 -2.34
N PHE A 93 -16.75 -2.92 -1.94
CA PHE A 93 -17.02 -3.28 -0.55
C PHE A 93 -16.55 -4.70 -0.28
N HIS A 94 -15.80 -4.90 0.80
CA HIS A 94 -15.17 -6.17 1.15
C HIS A 94 -15.90 -6.88 2.28
N GLN A 95 -15.75 -8.21 2.32
CA GLN A 95 -16.34 -9.01 3.39
C GLN A 95 -15.64 -8.76 4.73
N PRO A 96 -16.38 -8.90 5.86
CA PRO A 96 -15.79 -8.89 7.19
C PRO A 96 -14.68 -9.95 7.31
N GLN A 97 -13.70 -9.68 8.18
CA GLN A 97 -12.56 -10.59 8.44
C GLN A 97 -11.64 -10.82 7.25
N SER A 98 -11.77 -10.05 6.17
CA SER A 98 -10.81 -10.12 5.06
C SER A 98 -9.61 -9.21 5.31
N THR A 99 -8.45 -9.59 4.76
CA THR A 99 -7.25 -8.74 4.80
C THR A 99 -7.46 -7.44 4.01
N LEU A 100 -8.36 -7.45 3.04
CA LEU A 100 -8.71 -6.25 2.25
C LEU A 100 -9.46 -5.23 3.10
N LEU A 101 -10.28 -5.67 4.03
CA LEU A 101 -10.96 -4.78 4.97
C LEU A 101 -9.97 -4.16 5.95
N LEU A 102 -8.92 -4.87 6.34
CA LEU A 102 -7.84 -4.31 7.15
C LEU A 102 -7.17 -3.13 6.45
N LEU A 103 -6.93 -3.24 5.16
CA LEU A 103 -6.37 -2.19 4.32
C LEU A 103 -7.27 -0.95 4.31
N VAL A 104 -8.57 -1.13 4.12
CA VAL A 104 -9.56 -0.04 4.16
C VAL A 104 -9.64 0.59 5.56
N SER A 105 -9.65 -0.23 6.60
CA SER A 105 -9.67 0.24 7.98
C SER A 105 -8.44 1.09 8.31
N ALA A 106 -7.26 0.69 7.87
CA ALA A 106 -6.04 1.46 8.04
C ALA A 106 -6.14 2.82 7.34
N PHE A 107 -6.71 2.85 6.13
CA PHE A 107 -6.85 4.06 5.34
C PHE A 107 -7.80 5.08 5.97
N LEU A 108 -8.87 4.61 6.58
CA LEU A 108 -9.92 5.43 7.20
C LEU A 108 -9.73 5.64 8.70
N HIS A 109 -8.60 5.23 9.26
CA HIS A 109 -8.31 5.34 10.70
C HIS A 109 -9.41 4.75 11.59
N GLY A 110 -10.02 3.64 11.15
CA GLY A 110 -11.06 2.93 11.90
C GLY A 110 -12.49 3.34 11.57
N ASP A 111 -12.73 4.37 10.77
CA ASP A 111 -14.09 4.86 10.44
C ASP A 111 -14.80 4.03 9.35
N TRP A 112 -14.24 2.90 8.96
CA TRP A 112 -14.81 2.04 7.92
C TRP A 112 -16.24 1.57 8.25
N ARG A 113 -16.59 1.40 9.52
CA ARG A 113 -17.91 0.92 9.95
C ARG A 113 -19.03 1.84 9.52
N LYS A 114 -18.85 3.16 9.63
CA LYS A 114 -19.85 4.14 9.22
C LYS A 114 -20.23 3.97 7.76
N ILE A 115 -19.22 3.78 6.90
CA ILE A 115 -19.40 3.64 5.46
C ILE A 115 -20.08 2.30 5.15
N TYR A 116 -19.64 1.23 5.79
CA TYR A 116 -20.20 -0.11 5.57
C TYR A 116 -21.62 -0.24 6.12
N ASP A 117 -21.92 0.35 7.27
CA ASP A 117 -23.28 0.37 7.82
C ASP A 117 -24.23 1.16 6.89
N TYR A 118 -23.77 2.29 6.35
CA TYR A 118 -24.53 3.03 5.34
C TYR A 118 -24.79 2.19 4.10
N ALA A 119 -23.78 1.50 3.58
CA ALA A 119 -23.90 0.66 2.41
C ALA A 119 -24.89 -0.50 2.63
N LEU A 120 -24.84 -1.14 3.79
CA LEU A 120 -25.75 -2.21 4.15
C LEU A 120 -27.20 -1.72 4.27
N ALA A 121 -27.39 -0.53 4.87
CA ALA A 121 -28.70 0.06 5.05
C ALA A 121 -29.34 0.53 3.72
N HIS A 122 -28.56 0.75 2.67
CA HIS A 122 -28.99 1.27 1.37
C HIS A 122 -28.86 0.26 0.23
N ASP A 123 -28.80 -1.03 0.54
CA ASP A 123 -28.76 -2.14 -0.42
C ASP A 123 -27.60 -2.08 -1.42
N PHE A 124 -26.45 -1.55 -1.03
CA PHE A 124 -25.25 -1.57 -1.85
C PHE A 124 -24.75 -3.00 -2.02
N ARG A 125 -24.30 -3.30 -3.23
CA ARG A 125 -23.77 -4.62 -3.58
C ARG A 125 -22.29 -4.70 -3.22
N PHE A 126 -21.89 -5.84 -2.67
CA PHE A 126 -20.54 -6.08 -2.18
C PHE A 126 -19.72 -6.87 -3.19
N LEU A 127 -18.40 -6.90 -2.98
CA LEU A 127 -17.43 -7.58 -3.84
C LEU A 127 -17.46 -7.00 -5.26
N SER A 128 -17.39 -7.83 -6.28
CA SER A 128 -17.34 -7.41 -7.69
C SER A 128 -18.71 -7.23 -8.34
N TYR A 129 -19.77 -7.11 -7.58
CA TYR A 129 -21.14 -7.05 -8.11
C TYR A 129 -21.56 -5.65 -8.59
N GLY A 130 -20.68 -4.69 -8.63
CA GLY A 130 -20.88 -3.45 -9.33
C GLY A 130 -20.91 -2.17 -8.50
N ASP A 131 -20.98 -2.24 -7.17
CA ASP A 131 -20.91 -1.07 -6.33
C ASP A 131 -19.49 -0.88 -5.82
N SER A 132 -19.06 0.38 -5.74
CA SER A 132 -17.74 0.76 -5.26
C SER A 132 -17.82 2.04 -4.45
N SER A 133 -16.75 2.35 -3.75
CA SER A 133 -16.63 3.56 -2.96
C SER A 133 -15.36 4.32 -3.33
N LEU A 134 -15.47 5.64 -3.34
CA LEU A 134 -14.32 6.54 -3.37
C LEU A 134 -14.01 6.97 -1.94
N LEU A 135 -12.84 6.60 -1.45
CA LEU A 135 -12.42 6.89 -0.08
C LEU A 135 -11.38 8.01 -0.10
N ILE A 136 -11.70 9.08 0.64
CA ILE A 136 -10.81 10.23 0.85
C ILE A 136 -10.79 10.48 2.35
N PRO A 137 -9.69 10.13 3.02
CA PRO A 137 -9.58 10.31 4.47
C PRO A 137 -9.61 11.76 4.90
#